data_077cffa71f32fa46d97fb0a16480c92f
#
_entry.id   077cffa71f32fa46d97fb0a16480c92f
#
_cell.length_a   1.000
_cell.length_b   1.000
_cell.length_c   1.000
_cell.angle_alpha   90.00
_cell.angle_beta   90.00
_cell.angle_gamma   90.00
#
_symmetry.space_group_name_H-M   'P 1'
#
loop_
_entity.id
_entity.type
_entity.pdbx_description
1 polymer ?
#
loop_
_entity_poly.entity_id
_entity_poly.type
_entity_poly.pdbx_seq_one_letter_code
_entity_poly.pdbx_strand_id
1 'polypeptide(L)' 'SDYPTGDSLFERIGDLSVAYENEMKPLVENRGGLERCPPELQGAIVSVLMNIFVGIEFLEKKYEHKEALELFSAIR' A
#
# COMPACT_ATOMS: atom_id res chain seq x y z
N SER A 1 -11.26 -16.67 -12.24
CA SER A 1 -11.78 -16.60 -10.89
C SER A 1 -11.83 -15.15 -10.42
N ASP A 2 -12.74 -14.87 -9.52
CA ASP A 2 -12.91 -13.51 -8.99
C ASP A 2 -11.91 -13.18 -7.89
N TYR A 3 -11.13 -14.15 -7.49
CA TYR A 3 -10.11 -13.94 -6.46
C TYR A 3 -8.79 -13.49 -7.08
N PRO A 4 -8.15 -12.44 -6.53
CA PRO A 4 -6.86 -12.02 -7.03
C PRO A 4 -5.80 -13.10 -6.81
N THR A 5 -4.95 -13.29 -7.81
CA THR A 5 -3.75 -14.13 -7.65
C THR A 5 -2.73 -13.38 -6.81
N GLY A 6 -1.71 -14.09 -6.33
CA GLY A 6 -0.60 -13.43 -5.63
C GLY A 6 0.05 -12.34 -6.49
N ASP A 7 0.21 -12.59 -7.79
CA ASP A 7 0.83 -11.64 -8.72
C ASP A 7 -0.04 -10.39 -8.91
N SER A 8 -1.36 -10.55 -9.08
CA SER A 8 -2.24 -9.40 -9.23
C SER A 8 -2.36 -8.61 -7.92
N LEU A 9 -2.30 -9.27 -6.78
CA LEU A 9 -2.26 -8.60 -5.49
C LEU A 9 -0.98 -7.78 -5.32
N PHE A 10 0.15 -8.33 -5.78
CA PHE A 10 1.43 -7.62 -5.81
C PHE A 10 1.35 -6.34 -6.62
N GLU A 11 0.82 -6.43 -7.84
CA GLU A 11 0.63 -5.26 -8.68
C GLU A 11 -0.22 -4.21 -7.99
N ARG A 12 -1.31 -4.64 -7.37
CA ARG A 12 -2.21 -3.74 -6.67
C ARG A 12 -1.50 -3.04 -5.50
N ILE A 13 -0.74 -3.78 -4.72
CA ILE A 13 0.02 -3.20 -3.60
C ILE A 13 1.08 -2.24 -4.13
N GLY A 14 1.76 -2.60 -5.21
CA GLY A 14 2.72 -1.72 -5.86
C GLY A 14 2.08 -0.42 -6.33
N ASP A 15 0.93 -0.51 -7.00
CA ASP A 15 0.21 0.66 -7.49
C ASP A 15 -0.26 1.55 -6.34
N LEU A 16 -0.77 0.95 -5.27
CA LEU A 16 -1.19 1.70 -4.08
C LEU A 16 0.00 2.39 -3.41
N SER A 17 1.14 1.71 -3.34
CA SER A 17 2.35 2.28 -2.74
C SER A 17 2.87 3.47 -3.55
N VAL A 18 2.88 3.34 -4.88
CA VAL A 18 3.28 4.43 -5.78
C VAL A 18 2.32 5.61 -5.66
N ALA A 19 1.02 5.33 -5.64
CA ALA A 19 0.01 6.38 -5.48
C ALA A 19 0.18 7.11 -4.15
N TYR A 20 0.43 6.38 -3.06
CA TYR A 20 0.68 7.00 -1.77
C TYR A 20 1.90 7.92 -1.82
N GLU A 21 3.03 7.41 -2.33
CA GLU A 21 4.28 8.18 -2.39
C GLU A 21 4.16 9.45 -3.24
N ASN A 22 3.47 9.35 -4.37
CA ASN A 22 3.41 10.43 -5.34
C ASN A 22 2.28 11.43 -5.09
N GLU A 23 1.16 10.96 -4.55
CA GLU A 23 -0.06 11.77 -4.44
C GLU A 23 -0.44 12.12 -3.01
N MET A 24 -0.27 11.21 -2.07
CA MET A 24 -0.73 11.41 -0.69
C MET A 24 0.35 11.95 0.24
N LYS A 25 1.52 11.37 0.20
CA LYS A 25 2.62 11.76 1.08
C LYS A 25 2.99 13.24 0.94
N PRO A 26 3.09 13.81 -0.28
CA PRO A 26 3.36 15.25 -0.40
C PRO A 26 2.27 16.11 0.22
N LEU A 27 1.01 15.71 0.13
CA LEU A 27 -0.09 16.45 0.74
C LEU A 27 0.03 16.45 2.26
N VAL A 28 0.37 15.31 2.84
CA VAL A 28 0.58 15.19 4.28
C VAL A 28 1.73 16.08 4.73
N GLU A 29 2.86 16.02 4.03
CA GLU A 29 4.05 16.80 4.36
C GLU A 29 3.79 18.28 4.25
N ASN A 30 3.08 18.73 3.21
CA ASN A 30 2.74 20.13 3.02
C ASN A 30 1.86 20.69 4.13
N ARG A 31 1.09 19.85 4.78
CA ARG A 31 0.19 20.27 5.87
C ARG A 31 0.83 20.12 7.25
N GLY A 32 2.02 19.55 7.31
CA GLY A 32 2.74 19.36 8.57
C GLY A 32 2.39 18.09 9.33
N GLY A 33 1.78 17.11 8.66
CA GLY A 33 1.48 15.81 9.22
C GLY A 33 0.04 15.38 9.01
N LEU A 34 -0.21 14.08 9.20
CA LEU A 34 -1.53 13.49 8.99
C LEU A 34 -2.60 14.16 9.87
N GLU A 35 -2.26 14.48 11.10
CA GLU A 35 -3.17 15.11 12.06
C GLU A 35 -3.73 16.44 11.58
N ARG A 36 -3.00 17.12 10.71
CA ARG A 36 -3.38 18.43 10.18
C ARG A 36 -4.12 18.35 8.86
N CYS A 37 -4.34 17.16 8.34
CA CYS A 37 -5.11 16.94 7.13
C CYS A 37 -6.60 16.96 7.41
N PRO A 38 -7.43 17.35 6.43
CA PRO A 38 -8.89 17.24 6.57
C PRO A 38 -9.32 15.78 6.84
N PRO A 39 -10.43 15.55 7.55
CA PRO A 39 -10.88 14.20 7.87
C PRO A 39 -11.04 13.27 6.67
N GLU A 40 -11.53 13.79 5.54
CA GLU A 40 -11.70 13.00 4.32
C GLU A 40 -10.35 12.51 3.80
N LEU A 41 -9.34 13.37 3.84
CA LEU A 41 -8.00 12.99 3.41
C LEU A 41 -7.37 12.01 4.37
N GLN A 42 -7.54 12.22 5.68
CA GLN A 42 -7.07 11.27 6.68
C GLN A 42 -7.67 9.89 6.44
N GLY A 43 -8.98 9.83 6.22
CA GLY A 43 -9.68 8.57 5.96
C GLY A 43 -9.18 7.87 4.72
N ALA A 44 -8.97 8.62 3.64
CA ALA A 44 -8.44 8.06 2.39
C ALA A 44 -7.04 7.49 2.58
N ILE A 45 -6.18 8.21 3.28
CA ILE A 45 -4.79 7.77 3.53
C ILE A 45 -4.79 6.50 4.39
N VAL A 46 -5.56 6.49 5.48
CA VAL A 46 -5.66 5.32 6.35
C VAL A 46 -6.18 4.12 5.57
N SER A 47 -7.18 4.31 4.72
CA SER A 47 -7.74 3.24 3.89
C SER A 47 -6.68 2.64 2.95
N VAL A 48 -5.90 3.49 2.28
CA VAL A 48 -4.83 3.02 1.38
C VAL A 48 -3.77 2.25 2.17
N LEU A 49 -3.31 2.78 3.30
CA LEU A 49 -2.30 2.10 4.12
C LEU A 49 -2.81 0.77 4.67
N MET A 50 -4.06 0.71 5.10
CA MET A 50 -4.67 -0.53 5.58
C MET A 50 -4.75 -1.58 4.48
N ASN A 51 -5.11 -1.19 3.26
CA ASN A 51 -5.12 -2.10 2.12
C ASN A 51 -3.73 -2.65 1.82
N ILE A 52 -2.71 -1.80 1.88
CA ILE A 52 -1.32 -2.22 1.69
C ILE A 52 -0.92 -3.24 2.76
N PHE A 53 -1.16 -2.94 4.03
CA PHE A 53 -0.79 -3.82 5.14
C PHE A 53 -1.53 -5.16 5.10
N VAL A 54 -2.82 -5.15 4.83
CA VAL A 54 -3.61 -6.38 4.70
C VAL A 54 -3.10 -7.21 3.53
N GLY A 55 -2.78 -6.57 2.42
CA GLY A 55 -2.21 -7.26 1.26
C GLY A 55 -0.86 -7.90 1.56
N ILE A 56 0.00 -7.18 2.30
CA ILE A 56 1.30 -7.71 2.73
C ILE A 56 1.11 -8.93 3.63
N GLU A 57 0.22 -8.86 4.60
CA GLU A 57 -0.07 -10.00 5.49
C GLU A 57 -0.56 -11.22 4.69
N PHE A 58 -1.42 -10.99 3.71
CA PHE A 58 -1.91 -12.07 2.84
C PHE A 58 -0.76 -12.73 2.08
N LEU A 59 0.13 -11.90 1.51
CA LEU A 59 1.27 -12.41 0.76
C LEU A 59 2.25 -13.16 1.64
N GLU A 60 2.49 -12.71 2.87
CA GLU A 60 3.36 -13.40 3.82
C GLU A 60 2.83 -14.77 4.21
N LYS A 61 1.51 -14.94 4.22
CA LYS A 61 0.90 -16.25 4.49
C LYS A 61 0.97 -17.19 3.30
N LYS A 62 0.92 -16.63 2.08
CA LYS A 62 0.93 -17.43 0.85
C LYS A 62 2.34 -17.77 0.38
N TYR A 63 3.27 -16.87 0.57
CA TYR A 63 4.66 -17.02 0.17
C TYR A 63 5.56 -17.00 1.39
N GLU A 64 6.72 -17.62 1.29
CA GLU A 64 7.72 -17.47 2.34
C GLU A 64 8.14 -16.00 2.41
N HIS A 65 8.44 -15.55 3.62
CA HIS A 65 8.79 -14.15 3.87
C HIS A 65 9.86 -13.61 2.92
N LYS A 66 10.88 -14.43 2.65
CA LYS A 66 11.96 -14.07 1.73
C LYS A 66 11.45 -13.80 0.32
N GLU A 67 10.57 -14.68 -0.19
CA GLU A 67 10.00 -14.53 -1.52
C GLU A 67 9.15 -13.29 -1.64
N ALA A 68 8.36 -12.99 -0.61
CA ALA A 68 7.55 -11.77 -0.58
C ALA A 68 8.43 -10.52 -0.63
N LEU A 69 9.53 -10.49 0.12
CA LEU A 69 10.47 -9.36 0.10
C LEU A 69 11.13 -9.19 -1.25
N GLU A 70 11.52 -10.30 -1.89
CA GLU A 70 12.12 -10.24 -3.23
C GLU A 70 11.14 -9.67 -4.25
N LEU A 71 9.88 -10.09 -4.19
CA LEU A 71 8.86 -9.59 -5.09
C LEU A 71 8.59 -8.09 -4.85
N PHE A 72 8.51 -7.65 -3.60
CA PHE A 72 8.37 -6.23 -3.28
C PHE A 72 9.55 -5.42 -3.78
N SER A 73 10.75 -5.93 -3.68
CA SER A 73 11.95 -5.25 -4.17
C SER A 73 11.91 -5.07 -5.68
N ALA A 74 11.33 -6.00 -6.41
CA ALA A 74 11.21 -5.94 -7.87
C ALA A 74 10.21 -4.89 -8.35
N ILE A 75 9.27 -4.46 -7.51
CA ILE A 75 8.25 -3.47 -7.85
C ILE A 75 8.77 -2.03 -7.71
N ARG A 76 9.81 -1.82 -6.97
CA ARG A 76 10.40 -0.50 -6.74
C ARG A 76 11.04 0.09 -7.97
#